data_0f16bf4685a1d1b05b6dd527853374fc
#
_entry.id   0f16bf4685a1d1b05b6dd527853374fc
#
_cell.length_a   1.000
_cell.length_b   1.000
_cell.length_c   1.000
_cell.angle_alpha   90.00
_cell.angle_beta   90.00
_cell.angle_gamma   90.00
#
_symmetry.space_group_name_H-M   'P 1'
#
loop_
_entity.id
_entity.type
_entity.pdbx_description
1 polymer ?
#
loop_
_entity_poly.entity_id
_entity_poly.type
_entity_poly.pdbx_seq_one_letter_code
_entity_poly.pdbx_strand_id
1 'polypeptide(L)'
;MCSKSFFVGVAAAIALASTVTIQAQNVLFRSDSAHHVYYRIPAIVSQGNTLWCFGDDRSRVTDATAWGDIGSVGNLSVLVRQSRNGGRTWSPATVAVEGKGETGFDRGHGDAAVVCDRESGKLLLICASGEVSYGRSDVQVSRIQQADGSYHYALDLSKAQRVGRYYSSDGGKSWQGEEISESIYTLYDHASAETYDEGRGKVPVERLFFSSGRICQSAQIKVKDYYRIYSVLTTNRGSLVVYSDDFGESWLPLGGAEACPAPKGDEAKVEELPDGRVLLSSRMLGGRYFNIFSYSSTDQAEGSWAEPVASTSLEEGTAGQDNATNGEILIVPAKGRDGKPVHIALQSIPFGNTKGSPRNVERRSHVSIYWKVLSSAADYASPDCFLTGWTRYEVTAANSAYSTMVLDGKGKIAFVYENNGVQLRCGSQNMEIYDLTFRSLPLETITAGAYRFDPKRR
;
A
#
# COMPACT_ATOMS: atom_id res chain seq x y z
N MET A 1 83.40 17.26 0.02
CA MET A 1 82.31 17.64 0.89
C MET A 1 81.05 17.74 0.01
N CYS A 2 80.23 16.71 0.03
CA CYS A 2 79.05 16.63 -0.85
C CYS A 2 77.78 16.88 0.00
N SER A 3 77.10 17.97 -0.29
CA SER A 3 75.85 18.33 0.37
C SER A 3 74.67 17.62 -0.34
N LYS A 4 73.94 16.78 0.38
CA LYS A 4 72.71 16.14 -0.09
C LYS A 4 71.50 16.95 0.41
N SER A 5 70.77 17.56 -0.52
CA SER A 5 69.49 18.24 -0.27
C SER A 5 68.37 17.20 -0.25
N PHE A 6 67.63 17.11 0.84
CA PHE A 6 66.40 16.32 0.96
C PHE A 6 65.21 17.15 0.52
N PHE A 7 64.49 16.71 -0.50
CA PHE A 7 63.14 17.24 -0.83
C PHE A 7 62.12 16.44 -0.03
N VAL A 8 61.39 17.13 0.82
CA VAL A 8 60.19 16.61 1.50
C VAL A 8 58.98 16.99 0.64
N GLY A 9 58.39 16.00 0.01
CA GLY A 9 57.14 16.18 -0.73
C GLY A 9 55.98 16.08 0.25
N VAL A 10 55.23 17.19 0.41
CA VAL A 10 53.96 17.21 1.15
C VAL A 10 52.86 16.73 0.21
N ALA A 11 52.34 15.53 0.44
CA ALA A 11 51.13 15.03 -0.23
C ALA A 11 49.92 15.63 0.48
N ALA A 12 49.21 16.55 -0.17
CA ALA A 12 47.93 17.08 0.29
C ALA A 12 46.84 16.04 -0.01
N ALA A 13 46.35 15.39 1.02
CA ALA A 13 45.15 14.56 0.92
C ALA A 13 43.93 15.46 0.83
N ILE A 14 43.32 15.54 -0.36
CA ILE A 14 42.00 16.18 -0.54
C ILE A 14 40.93 15.22 -0.02
N ALA A 15 40.43 15.46 1.19
CA ALA A 15 39.26 14.80 1.71
C ALA A 15 38.02 15.33 0.96
N LEU A 16 37.49 14.54 0.04
CA LEU A 16 36.14 14.78 -0.50
C LEU A 16 35.12 14.57 0.63
N ALA A 17 34.73 15.67 1.25
CA ALA A 17 33.55 15.68 2.11
C ALA A 17 32.32 15.51 1.22
N SER A 18 31.77 14.30 1.17
CA SER A 18 30.43 14.08 0.63
C SER A 18 29.42 14.81 1.53
N THR A 19 28.95 15.95 1.07
CA THR A 19 27.82 16.63 1.70
C THR A 19 26.58 15.73 1.55
N VAL A 20 26.25 15.00 2.59
CA VAL A 20 24.94 14.35 2.73
C VAL A 20 23.93 15.49 2.86
N THR A 21 23.29 15.83 1.77
CA THR A 21 22.15 16.75 1.78
C THR A 21 21.04 16.06 2.57
N ILE A 22 20.86 16.43 3.83
CA ILE A 22 19.70 16.01 4.62
C ILE A 22 18.48 16.60 3.92
N GLN A 23 17.76 15.77 3.18
CA GLN A 23 16.51 16.17 2.56
C GLN A 23 15.51 16.47 3.66
N ALA A 24 14.95 17.69 3.66
CA ALA A 24 13.99 18.13 4.67
C ALA A 24 12.80 17.15 4.75
N GLN A 25 12.52 16.65 5.93
CA GLN A 25 11.31 15.87 6.22
C GLN A 25 10.13 16.83 6.29
N ASN A 26 9.10 16.60 5.49
CA ASN A 26 7.85 17.33 5.58
C ASN A 26 6.83 16.47 6.34
N VAL A 27 6.51 16.83 7.58
CA VAL A 27 5.39 16.24 8.31
C VAL A 27 4.11 16.80 7.71
N LEU A 28 3.33 15.94 7.05
CA LEU A 28 2.07 16.32 6.40
C LEU A 28 0.91 16.34 7.39
N PHE A 29 0.86 15.33 8.25
CA PHE A 29 -0.14 15.21 9.30
C PHE A 29 0.60 14.92 10.60
N ARG A 30 0.54 15.87 11.52
CA ARG A 30 1.23 15.78 12.81
C ARG A 30 0.27 15.36 13.91
N SER A 31 0.51 14.21 14.51
CA SER A 31 -0.23 13.77 15.67
C SER A 31 0.22 14.54 16.94
N ASP A 32 -0.74 14.87 17.79
CA ASP A 32 -0.53 15.60 19.04
C ASP A 32 -1.43 15.02 20.13
N SER A 33 -0.84 14.23 21.02
CA SER A 33 -1.59 13.58 22.10
C SER A 33 -2.12 14.57 23.14
N ALA A 34 -1.49 15.74 23.30
CA ALA A 34 -1.94 16.76 24.26
C ALA A 34 -3.25 17.44 23.81
N HIS A 35 -3.50 17.46 22.49
CA HIS A 35 -4.69 18.06 21.89
C HIS A 35 -5.63 17.02 21.27
N HIS A 36 -5.41 15.71 21.51
CA HIS A 36 -6.21 14.62 20.97
C HIS A 36 -6.27 14.62 19.43
N VAL A 37 -5.15 14.91 18.78
CA VAL A 37 -5.02 14.88 17.31
C VAL A 37 -4.24 13.64 16.91
N TYR A 38 -4.86 12.75 16.12
CA TYR A 38 -4.30 11.46 15.77
C TYR A 38 -4.48 11.16 14.29
N TYR A 39 -3.37 10.77 13.64
CA TYR A 39 -3.38 10.40 12.22
C TYR A 39 -2.75 9.04 11.99
N ARG A 40 -3.27 8.32 10.98
CA ARG A 40 -2.72 7.04 10.52
C ARG A 40 -2.97 6.82 9.03
N ILE A 41 -2.49 5.70 8.51
CA ILE A 41 -2.82 5.07 7.23
C ILE A 41 -2.61 6.02 6.04
N PRO A 42 -1.36 6.19 5.60
CA PRO A 42 -1.06 7.05 4.46
C PRO A 42 -1.45 6.41 3.13
N ALA A 43 -1.98 7.24 2.21
CA ALA A 43 -2.06 6.94 0.79
C ALA A 43 -1.50 8.11 -0.02
N ILE A 44 -0.84 7.84 -1.17
CA ILE A 44 -0.32 8.88 -2.06
C ILE A 44 -0.53 8.50 -3.52
N VAL A 45 -0.96 9.47 -4.32
CA VAL A 45 -1.07 9.35 -5.78
C VAL A 45 -0.51 10.57 -6.48
N SER A 46 -0.20 10.44 -7.76
CA SER A 46 0.41 11.49 -8.56
C SER A 46 -0.22 11.64 -9.94
N GLN A 47 -0.25 12.88 -10.44
CA GLN A 47 -0.40 13.18 -11.85
C GLN A 47 0.61 14.27 -12.23
N GLY A 48 1.64 13.89 -12.96
CA GLY A 48 2.76 14.78 -13.23
C GLY A 48 3.44 15.22 -11.93
N ASN A 49 3.55 16.55 -11.73
CA ASN A 49 4.12 17.13 -10.50
C ASN A 49 3.07 17.36 -9.39
N THR A 50 1.81 17.07 -9.63
CA THR A 50 0.77 17.15 -8.62
C THR A 50 0.72 15.85 -7.84
N LEU A 51 0.71 15.97 -6.52
CA LEU A 51 0.60 14.87 -5.57
C LEU A 51 -0.62 15.09 -4.69
N TRP A 52 -1.32 14.02 -4.35
CA TRP A 52 -2.36 14.00 -3.31
C TRP A 52 -1.95 12.99 -2.25
N CYS A 53 -1.89 13.45 -1.01
CA CYS A 53 -1.63 12.59 0.14
C CYS A 53 -2.86 12.53 1.03
N PHE A 54 -3.26 11.33 1.37
CA PHE A 54 -4.41 11.04 2.23
C PHE A 54 -3.93 10.44 3.55
N GLY A 55 -4.76 10.57 4.57
CA GLY A 55 -4.55 9.95 5.87
C GLY A 55 -5.85 9.91 6.66
N ASP A 56 -5.98 8.94 7.54
CA ASP A 56 -7.09 8.84 8.48
C ASP A 56 -6.95 9.90 9.58
N ASP A 57 -7.99 10.65 9.82
CA ASP A 57 -8.17 11.47 11.02
C ASP A 57 -8.92 10.65 12.08
N ARG A 58 -8.20 10.29 13.12
CA ARG A 58 -8.68 9.52 14.28
C ARG A 58 -8.87 10.39 15.53
N SER A 59 -8.86 11.71 15.37
CA SER A 59 -8.90 12.67 16.47
C SER A 59 -10.21 12.65 17.26
N ARG A 60 -11.30 12.22 16.64
CA ARG A 60 -12.61 12.08 17.27
C ARG A 60 -12.84 10.72 17.97
N VAL A 61 -11.87 9.83 17.91
CA VAL A 61 -11.97 8.53 18.54
C VAL A 61 -11.74 8.67 20.05
N THR A 62 -12.74 8.29 20.84
CA THR A 62 -12.74 8.47 22.30
C THR A 62 -12.42 7.21 23.08
N ASP A 63 -12.43 6.05 22.42
CA ASP A 63 -11.97 4.79 23.00
C ASP A 63 -11.03 4.04 22.05
N ALA A 64 -10.24 3.15 22.61
CA ALA A 64 -9.27 2.35 21.87
C ALA A 64 -9.72 0.90 21.66
N THR A 65 -11.01 0.61 21.78
CA THR A 65 -11.53 -0.77 21.72
C THR A 65 -11.28 -1.45 20.36
N ALA A 66 -11.03 -0.66 19.31
CA ALA A 66 -10.66 -1.14 17.99
C ALA A 66 -9.38 -0.45 17.47
N TRP A 67 -8.43 -0.08 18.34
CA TRP A 67 -7.17 0.58 17.98
C TRP A 67 -7.35 1.90 17.21
N GLY A 68 -8.49 2.58 17.41
CA GLY A 68 -8.88 3.75 16.67
C GLY A 68 -9.31 3.46 15.22
N ASP A 69 -9.59 2.21 14.87
CA ASP A 69 -10.11 1.82 13.56
C ASP A 69 -11.64 2.03 13.45
N ILE A 70 -12.19 1.71 12.29
CA ILE A 70 -13.65 1.63 12.08
C ILE A 70 -14.27 0.79 13.21
N GLY A 71 -15.37 1.27 13.77
CA GLY A 71 -16.06 0.63 14.89
C GLY A 71 -15.58 1.06 16.28
N SER A 72 -14.60 1.97 16.38
CA SER A 72 -14.28 2.68 17.61
C SER A 72 -15.36 3.68 17.98
N VAL A 73 -15.40 4.10 19.25
CA VAL A 73 -16.26 5.22 19.67
C VAL A 73 -15.71 6.53 19.10
N GLY A 74 -16.49 7.21 18.29
CA GLY A 74 -16.12 8.41 17.55
C GLY A 74 -16.12 8.18 16.05
N ASN A 75 -15.88 9.24 15.30
CA ASN A 75 -15.96 9.25 13.86
C ASN A 75 -14.56 9.32 13.25
N LEU A 76 -14.23 8.36 12.38
CA LEU A 76 -13.07 8.45 11.52
C LEU A 76 -13.41 9.21 10.25
N SER A 77 -12.47 10.01 9.76
CA SER A 77 -12.59 10.72 8.48
C SER A 77 -11.32 10.54 7.65
N VAL A 78 -11.44 10.57 6.34
CA VAL A 78 -10.29 10.61 5.44
C VAL A 78 -9.98 12.06 5.08
N LEU A 79 -8.77 12.50 5.37
CA LEU A 79 -8.27 13.81 4.99
C LEU A 79 -7.39 13.73 3.74
N VAL A 80 -7.27 14.87 3.04
CA VAL A 80 -6.39 15.02 1.88
C VAL A 80 -5.61 16.32 1.93
N ARG A 81 -4.34 16.27 1.50
CA ARG A 81 -3.49 17.42 1.17
C ARG A 81 -3.01 17.30 -0.27
N GLN A 82 -2.89 18.43 -0.96
CA GLN A 82 -2.39 18.51 -2.32
C GLN A 82 -1.07 19.26 -2.39
N SER A 83 -0.14 18.78 -3.20
CA SER A 83 1.04 19.52 -3.66
C SER A 83 1.02 19.63 -5.18
N ARG A 84 1.29 20.82 -5.72
CA ARG A 84 1.39 21.08 -7.16
C ARG A 84 2.83 21.18 -7.67
N ASN A 85 3.80 20.92 -6.83
CA ASN A 85 5.21 21.17 -7.10
C ASN A 85 6.14 20.03 -6.67
N GLY A 86 5.64 18.78 -6.71
CA GLY A 86 6.40 17.58 -6.36
C GLY A 86 6.74 17.47 -4.87
N GLY A 87 5.81 17.89 -4.01
CA GLY A 87 5.96 17.77 -2.56
C GLY A 87 6.78 18.89 -1.89
N ARG A 88 7.15 19.95 -2.60
CA ARG A 88 7.89 21.07 -1.99
C ARG A 88 7.04 21.91 -1.06
N THR A 89 5.77 22.10 -1.42
CA THR A 89 4.76 22.75 -0.56
C THR A 89 3.45 21.99 -0.67
N TRP A 90 2.66 22.04 0.39
CA TRP A 90 1.40 21.33 0.52
C TRP A 90 0.28 22.28 0.95
N SER A 91 -0.94 22.03 0.46
CA SER A 91 -2.13 22.73 0.92
C SER A 91 -2.40 22.44 2.40
N PRO A 92 -3.24 23.24 3.08
CA PRO A 92 -3.89 22.77 4.30
C PRO A 92 -4.60 21.43 4.09
N ALA A 93 -4.81 20.67 5.15
CA ALA A 93 -5.64 19.46 5.10
C ALA A 93 -7.11 19.84 4.90
N THR A 94 -7.79 19.07 4.05
CA THR A 94 -9.25 19.16 3.86
C THR A 94 -9.87 17.80 4.02
N VAL A 95 -11.14 17.72 4.38
CA VAL A 95 -11.85 16.45 4.50
C VAL A 95 -12.20 15.95 3.10
N ALA A 96 -11.75 14.74 2.76
CA ALA A 96 -12.15 14.04 1.55
C ALA A 96 -13.45 13.27 1.78
N VAL A 97 -13.51 12.49 2.87
CA VAL A 97 -14.70 11.73 3.27
C VAL A 97 -14.91 11.92 4.77
N GLU A 98 -16.05 12.46 5.15
CA GLU A 98 -16.37 12.77 6.54
C GLU A 98 -17.10 11.61 7.22
N GLY A 99 -16.53 11.12 8.33
CA GLY A 99 -17.27 10.29 9.27
C GLY A 99 -18.22 11.14 10.10
N LYS A 100 -19.50 10.75 10.16
CA LYS A 100 -20.57 11.52 10.83
C LYS A 100 -21.68 10.57 11.32
N GLY A 101 -22.46 11.06 12.26
CA GLY A 101 -23.56 10.28 12.83
C GLY A 101 -23.10 9.29 13.91
N GLU A 102 -24.04 8.53 14.44
CA GLU A 102 -23.82 7.60 15.54
C GLU A 102 -23.78 6.15 15.08
N THR A 103 -24.46 5.83 13.98
CA THR A 103 -24.58 4.48 13.43
C THR A 103 -24.59 4.47 11.91
N GLY A 104 -24.47 3.29 11.32
CA GLY A 104 -24.63 3.06 9.90
C GLY A 104 -23.37 3.32 9.07
N PHE A 105 -23.56 3.44 7.75
CA PHE A 105 -22.49 3.55 6.77
C PHE A 105 -21.60 4.77 6.99
N ASP A 106 -22.20 5.92 7.27
CA ASP A 106 -21.50 7.20 7.39
C ASP A 106 -20.77 7.39 8.72
N ARG A 107 -20.88 6.47 9.67
CA ARG A 107 -20.28 6.64 11.00
C ARG A 107 -18.75 6.82 10.94
N GLY A 108 -18.08 6.10 10.09
CA GLY A 108 -16.62 6.20 9.96
C GLY A 108 -16.15 5.82 8.57
N HIS A 109 -15.05 6.45 8.15
CA HIS A 109 -14.39 6.19 6.88
C HIS A 109 -12.88 6.22 7.09
N GLY A 110 -12.16 5.17 6.69
CA GLY A 110 -10.71 5.06 6.87
C GLY A 110 -10.09 4.05 5.92
N ASP A 111 -8.79 3.82 6.06
CA ASP A 111 -8.04 2.86 5.25
C ASP A 111 -8.19 3.13 3.74
N ALA A 112 -7.98 4.39 3.32
CA ALA A 112 -8.21 4.82 1.96
C ALA A 112 -7.26 4.14 0.95
N ALA A 113 -7.83 3.50 -0.07
CA ALA A 113 -7.17 3.04 -1.29
C ALA A 113 -7.48 4.02 -2.42
N VAL A 114 -6.46 4.55 -3.11
CA VAL A 114 -6.63 5.69 -4.03
C VAL A 114 -5.92 5.49 -5.35
N VAL A 115 -6.50 6.03 -6.43
CA VAL A 115 -5.86 6.18 -7.74
C VAL A 115 -6.24 7.52 -8.36
N CYS A 116 -5.28 8.09 -9.10
CA CYS A 116 -5.53 9.21 -10.00
C CYS A 116 -5.44 8.71 -11.42
N ASP A 117 -6.50 8.82 -12.20
CA ASP A 117 -6.45 8.46 -13.61
C ASP A 117 -5.41 9.32 -14.34
N ARG A 118 -4.47 8.66 -15.00
CA ARG A 118 -3.33 9.35 -15.63
C ARG A 118 -3.72 10.28 -16.76
N GLU A 119 -4.85 10.04 -17.43
CA GLU A 119 -5.31 10.85 -18.56
C GLU A 119 -6.23 11.98 -18.13
N SER A 120 -7.31 11.67 -17.43
CA SER A 120 -8.33 12.65 -17.03
C SER A 120 -7.99 13.44 -15.77
N GLY A 121 -7.16 12.87 -14.89
CA GLY A 121 -6.91 13.41 -13.55
C GLY A 121 -8.06 13.19 -12.56
N LYS A 122 -9.08 12.41 -12.93
CA LYS A 122 -10.14 11.98 -12.02
C LYS A 122 -9.52 11.16 -10.89
N LEU A 123 -9.94 11.43 -9.67
CA LEU A 123 -9.52 10.66 -8.48
C LEU A 123 -10.62 9.67 -8.10
N LEU A 124 -10.22 8.46 -7.77
CA LEU A 124 -11.04 7.44 -7.13
C LEU A 124 -10.45 7.15 -5.75
N LEU A 125 -11.29 7.15 -4.73
CA LEU A 125 -11.00 6.75 -3.37
C LEU A 125 -11.99 5.66 -2.97
N ILE A 126 -11.48 4.54 -2.49
CA ILE A 126 -12.27 3.48 -1.85
C ILE A 126 -11.78 3.37 -0.41
N CYS A 127 -12.70 3.23 0.54
CA CYS A 127 -12.34 3.14 1.95
C CYS A 127 -13.20 2.14 2.70
N ALA A 128 -12.66 1.63 3.78
CA ALA A 128 -13.42 0.95 4.81
C ALA A 128 -14.40 1.93 5.44
N SER A 129 -15.64 1.50 5.68
CA SER A 129 -16.71 2.38 6.12
C SER A 129 -17.60 1.72 7.16
N GLY A 130 -18.42 2.53 7.85
CA GLY A 130 -19.46 2.06 8.75
C GLY A 130 -19.06 2.02 10.22
N GLU A 131 -19.76 1.19 10.97
CA GLU A 131 -19.63 1.05 12.42
C GLU A 131 -19.01 -0.27 12.89
N VAL A 132 -18.72 -1.17 11.95
CA VAL A 132 -18.16 -2.48 12.24
C VAL A 132 -16.74 -2.56 11.70
N SER A 133 -15.78 -2.85 12.58
CA SER A 133 -14.39 -3.07 12.17
C SER A 133 -14.20 -4.44 11.52
N TYR A 134 -13.14 -4.57 10.72
CA TYR A 134 -12.75 -5.83 10.09
C TYR A 134 -12.68 -7.00 11.10
N GLY A 135 -12.07 -6.79 12.26
CA GLY A 135 -11.95 -7.83 13.28
C GLY A 135 -13.24 -8.22 13.97
N ARG A 136 -14.31 -7.42 13.84
CA ARG A 136 -15.65 -7.65 14.39
C ARG A 136 -16.68 -7.99 13.31
N SER A 137 -16.29 -7.91 12.05
CA SER A 137 -17.17 -8.25 10.94
C SER A 137 -17.53 -9.73 11.02
N ASP A 138 -18.81 -10.00 11.09
CA ASP A 138 -19.40 -11.31 11.11
C ASP A 138 -20.62 -11.28 10.19
N VAL A 139 -20.34 -11.33 8.91
CA VAL A 139 -21.36 -11.39 7.87
C VAL A 139 -21.97 -12.79 7.92
N GLN A 140 -23.11 -12.93 8.60
CA GLN A 140 -23.85 -14.17 8.60
C GLN A 140 -24.38 -14.42 7.19
N VAL A 141 -23.78 -15.42 6.56
CA VAL A 141 -24.13 -15.83 5.21
C VAL A 141 -25.22 -16.89 5.31
N SER A 142 -26.44 -16.54 4.93
CA SER A 142 -27.52 -17.51 4.76
C SER A 142 -27.44 -18.12 3.37
N ARG A 143 -27.33 -19.44 3.28
CA ARG A 143 -27.35 -20.17 2.02
C ARG A 143 -28.77 -20.22 1.46
N ILE A 144 -29.00 -19.64 0.29
CA ILE A 144 -30.30 -19.61 -0.38
C ILE A 144 -30.19 -20.38 -1.70
N GLN A 145 -30.97 -21.46 -1.83
CA GLN A 145 -31.03 -22.23 -3.07
C GLN A 145 -31.84 -21.48 -4.14
N GLN A 146 -31.27 -21.37 -5.34
CA GLN A 146 -31.89 -20.77 -6.50
C GLN A 146 -32.76 -21.81 -7.26
N ALA A 147 -33.61 -21.32 -8.18
CA ALA A 147 -34.48 -22.17 -8.99
C ALA A 147 -33.71 -23.10 -9.96
N ASP A 148 -32.47 -22.76 -10.30
CA ASP A 148 -31.56 -23.56 -11.14
C ASP A 148 -30.77 -24.60 -10.34
N GLY A 149 -31.01 -24.70 -9.03
CA GLY A 149 -30.29 -25.57 -8.11
C GLY A 149 -28.97 -25.01 -7.57
N SER A 150 -28.55 -23.85 -8.03
CA SER A 150 -27.39 -23.13 -7.47
C SER A 150 -27.70 -22.52 -6.10
N TYR A 151 -26.69 -22.02 -5.43
CA TYR A 151 -26.84 -21.35 -4.14
C TYR A 151 -26.22 -19.97 -4.21
N HIS A 152 -26.86 -18.97 -3.62
CA HIS A 152 -26.21 -17.71 -3.26
C HIS A 152 -26.27 -17.50 -1.75
N TYR A 153 -25.51 -16.57 -1.28
CA TYR A 153 -25.45 -16.23 0.14
C TYR A 153 -26.11 -14.87 0.38
N ALA A 154 -27.09 -14.83 1.27
CA ALA A 154 -27.63 -13.57 1.75
C ALA A 154 -26.67 -13.00 2.80
N LEU A 155 -26.24 -11.77 2.57
CA LEU A 155 -25.32 -11.04 3.43
C LEU A 155 -26.09 -10.18 4.43
N ASP A 156 -25.75 -10.27 5.70
CA ASP A 156 -26.19 -9.29 6.70
C ASP A 156 -25.15 -8.16 6.78
N LEU A 157 -25.29 -7.17 5.91
CA LEU A 157 -24.37 -6.03 5.87
C LEU A 157 -24.41 -5.16 7.13
N SER A 158 -25.40 -5.31 8.01
CA SER A 158 -25.42 -4.61 9.30
C SER A 158 -24.29 -5.07 10.24
N LYS A 159 -23.74 -6.26 10.00
CA LYS A 159 -22.61 -6.84 10.74
C LYS A 159 -21.30 -6.84 9.95
N ALA A 160 -21.30 -6.25 8.77
CA ALA A 160 -20.13 -6.18 7.91
C ALA A 160 -19.36 -4.89 8.10
N GLN A 161 -18.03 -4.96 7.98
CA GLN A 161 -17.28 -3.77 7.58
C GLN A 161 -17.72 -3.38 6.18
N ARG A 162 -18.17 -2.14 6.02
CA ARG A 162 -18.72 -1.64 4.76
C ARG A 162 -17.65 -1.03 3.88
N VAL A 163 -17.96 -0.86 2.60
CA VAL A 163 -17.07 -0.30 1.60
C VAL A 163 -17.70 0.94 0.98
N GLY A 164 -17.00 2.07 1.07
CA GLY A 164 -17.36 3.33 0.42
C GLY A 164 -16.51 3.59 -0.81
N ARG A 165 -17.13 4.10 -1.87
CA ARG A 165 -16.50 4.54 -3.12
C ARG A 165 -16.76 6.02 -3.35
N TYR A 166 -15.73 6.80 -3.64
CA TYR A 166 -15.81 8.24 -3.81
C TYR A 166 -14.99 8.71 -5.00
N TYR A 167 -15.53 9.67 -5.77
CA TYR A 167 -14.85 10.30 -6.89
C TYR A 167 -14.66 11.79 -6.68
N SER A 168 -13.55 12.33 -7.22
CA SER A 168 -13.33 13.75 -7.39
C SER A 168 -12.87 14.05 -8.81
N SER A 169 -13.53 15.00 -9.46
CA SER A 169 -13.17 15.49 -10.81
C SER A 169 -12.58 16.92 -10.79
N ASP A 170 -12.40 17.50 -9.61
CA ASP A 170 -11.93 18.88 -9.42
C ASP A 170 -10.57 18.95 -8.68
N GLY A 171 -9.84 17.82 -8.71
CA GLY A 171 -8.50 17.71 -8.10
C GLY A 171 -8.55 17.53 -6.58
N GLY A 172 -9.58 16.87 -6.06
CA GLY A 172 -9.69 16.52 -4.64
C GLY A 172 -10.32 17.60 -3.76
N LYS A 173 -10.98 18.61 -4.36
CA LYS A 173 -11.66 19.68 -3.62
C LYS A 173 -13.05 19.27 -3.14
N SER A 174 -13.77 18.52 -3.97
CA SER A 174 -15.06 17.94 -3.64
C SER A 174 -15.09 16.46 -4.01
N TRP A 175 -15.90 15.71 -3.27
CA TRP A 175 -16.04 14.27 -3.40
C TRP A 175 -17.50 13.87 -3.42
N GLN A 176 -17.82 12.93 -4.31
CA GLN A 176 -19.15 12.33 -4.42
C GLN A 176 -18.96 10.82 -4.34
N GLY A 177 -19.80 10.14 -3.56
CA GLY A 177 -19.64 8.70 -3.37
C GLY A 177 -20.87 8.03 -2.80
N GLU A 178 -20.74 6.72 -2.67
CA GLU A 178 -21.79 5.82 -2.26
C GLU A 178 -21.24 4.57 -1.61
N GLU A 179 -22.09 3.80 -0.96
CA GLU A 179 -21.81 2.47 -0.46
C GLU A 179 -21.81 1.46 -1.61
N ILE A 180 -20.76 0.62 -1.70
CA ILE A 180 -20.64 -0.46 -2.68
C ILE A 180 -20.45 -1.83 -2.01
N SER A 181 -20.75 -1.96 -0.72
CA SER A 181 -20.49 -3.17 0.07
C SER A 181 -21.08 -4.43 -0.57
N GLU A 182 -22.36 -4.38 -0.95
CA GLU A 182 -23.06 -5.53 -1.52
C GLU A 182 -22.37 -6.03 -2.81
N SER A 183 -22.04 -5.12 -3.72
CA SER A 183 -21.41 -5.48 -4.99
C SER A 183 -19.99 -6.08 -4.81
N ILE A 184 -19.28 -5.75 -3.71
CA ILE A 184 -17.95 -6.29 -3.44
C ILE A 184 -18.03 -7.65 -2.73
N TYR A 185 -18.91 -7.80 -1.75
CA TYR A 185 -19.08 -9.09 -1.08
C TYR A 185 -19.60 -10.17 -2.02
N THR A 186 -20.55 -9.84 -2.92
CA THR A 186 -21.12 -10.77 -3.88
C THR A 186 -20.16 -11.24 -4.98
N LEU A 187 -18.99 -10.58 -5.16
CA LEU A 187 -17.94 -11.08 -6.06
C LEU A 187 -17.47 -12.50 -5.69
N TYR A 188 -17.62 -12.87 -4.43
CA TYR A 188 -17.15 -14.13 -3.86
C TYR A 188 -18.31 -14.99 -3.35
N ASP A 189 -19.52 -14.72 -3.81
CA ASP A 189 -20.71 -15.50 -3.57
C ASP A 189 -20.66 -16.75 -4.46
N HIS A 190 -20.33 -17.88 -3.85
CA HIS A 190 -20.14 -19.11 -4.61
C HIS A 190 -21.39 -19.96 -4.60
N ALA A 191 -21.95 -20.15 -5.77
CA ALA A 191 -23.04 -21.06 -6.03
C ALA A 191 -22.76 -22.52 -5.62
N SER A 192 -21.49 -22.92 -5.50
CA SER A 192 -21.09 -24.31 -5.29
C SER A 192 -20.52 -24.63 -3.91
N ALA A 193 -20.72 -23.81 -2.91
CA ALA A 193 -20.14 -24.04 -1.57
C ALA A 193 -20.81 -25.20 -0.82
N GLU A 194 -20.74 -26.39 -1.36
CA GLU A 194 -21.11 -27.61 -0.62
C GLU A 194 -20.08 -28.00 0.44
N THR A 195 -18.88 -27.41 0.42
CA THR A 195 -17.81 -27.77 1.35
C THR A 195 -17.05 -26.54 1.79
N TYR A 196 -17.38 -26.03 2.97
CA TYR A 196 -16.52 -25.16 3.74
C TYR A 196 -15.44 -26.02 4.38
N ASP A 197 -14.24 -26.00 3.85
CA ASP A 197 -13.09 -26.64 4.47
C ASP A 197 -12.11 -25.52 4.85
N GLU A 198 -11.96 -25.26 6.13
CA GLU A 198 -11.11 -24.22 6.70
C GLU A 198 -9.64 -24.31 6.23
N GLY A 199 -9.22 -25.41 5.63
CA GLY A 199 -7.88 -25.62 5.11
C GLY A 199 -7.70 -25.38 3.60
N ARG A 200 -8.76 -25.17 2.80
CA ARG A 200 -8.70 -25.27 1.33
C ARG A 200 -9.25 -24.08 0.53
N GLY A 201 -9.41 -22.91 1.13
CA GLY A 201 -9.78 -21.70 0.39
C GLY A 201 -11.25 -21.64 -0.08
N LYS A 202 -12.13 -22.51 0.38
CA LYS A 202 -13.56 -22.52 0.09
C LYS A 202 -14.43 -21.89 1.18
N VAL A 203 -13.84 -21.10 2.04
CA VAL A 203 -14.54 -20.34 3.07
C VAL A 203 -15.17 -19.11 2.43
N PRO A 204 -16.44 -18.76 2.70
CA PRO A 204 -17.03 -17.53 2.21
C PRO A 204 -16.23 -16.31 2.68
N VAL A 205 -16.29 -15.24 1.90
CA VAL A 205 -15.74 -13.98 2.34
C VAL A 205 -16.71 -13.32 3.31
N GLU A 206 -16.42 -13.44 4.60
CA GLU A 206 -17.25 -12.91 5.69
C GLU A 206 -16.84 -11.52 6.13
N ARG A 207 -15.63 -11.13 5.79
CA ARG A 207 -15.04 -9.82 6.11
C ARG A 207 -14.03 -9.43 5.04
N LEU A 208 -14.06 -8.18 4.67
CA LEU A 208 -13.11 -7.64 3.69
C LEU A 208 -12.96 -6.12 3.86
N PHE A 209 -11.84 -5.61 3.33
CA PHE A 209 -11.64 -4.20 3.01
C PHE A 209 -10.59 -4.07 1.90
N PHE A 210 -10.62 -2.96 1.17
CA PHE A 210 -9.57 -2.64 0.21
C PHE A 210 -8.30 -2.26 0.95
N SER A 211 -7.19 -2.93 0.65
CA SER A 211 -5.89 -2.64 1.27
C SER A 211 -5.49 -1.19 0.99
N SER A 212 -5.33 -0.39 2.03
CA SER A 212 -5.08 1.05 1.97
C SER A 212 -3.81 1.43 1.21
N GLY A 213 -3.73 2.64 0.67
CA GLY A 213 -2.61 3.20 -0.07
C GLY A 213 -2.92 3.36 -1.56
N ARG A 214 -1.99 3.08 -2.45
CA ARG A 214 -2.16 3.25 -3.89
C ARG A 214 -2.90 2.07 -4.53
N ILE A 215 -3.92 2.35 -5.35
CA ILE A 215 -4.47 1.42 -6.34
C ILE A 215 -3.56 1.49 -7.59
N CYS A 216 -3.16 0.34 -8.13
CA CYS A 216 -2.32 0.28 -9.32
C CYS A 216 -3.16 0.55 -10.58
N GLN A 217 -2.70 1.45 -11.45
CA GLN A 217 -3.26 1.63 -12.80
C GLN A 217 -2.29 1.05 -13.83
N SER A 218 -2.77 0.12 -14.67
CA SER A 218 -1.98 -0.49 -15.74
C SER A 218 -1.36 0.56 -16.66
N ALA A 219 -0.13 0.32 -17.08
CA ALA A 219 0.52 1.12 -18.10
C ALA A 219 0.23 0.63 -19.53
N GLN A 220 -0.22 -0.62 -19.67
CA GLN A 220 -0.28 -1.34 -20.94
C GLN A 220 -1.72 -1.69 -21.36
N ILE A 221 -2.59 -2.01 -20.41
CA ILE A 221 -3.94 -2.49 -20.68
C ILE A 221 -4.94 -1.35 -20.53
N LYS A 222 -5.51 -0.93 -21.65
CA LYS A 222 -6.58 0.06 -21.72
C LYS A 222 -7.84 -0.57 -22.30
N VAL A 223 -8.95 -0.46 -21.57
CA VAL A 223 -10.26 -0.96 -22.00
C VAL A 223 -11.19 0.23 -22.16
N LYS A 224 -11.68 0.48 -23.37
CA LYS A 224 -12.48 1.66 -23.71
C LYS A 224 -11.77 2.96 -23.29
N ASP A 225 -12.33 3.65 -22.31
CA ASP A 225 -11.90 4.98 -21.90
C ASP A 225 -10.83 4.96 -20.81
N TYR A 226 -10.65 3.83 -20.08
CA TYR A 226 -9.78 3.75 -18.92
C TYR A 226 -8.71 2.68 -19.03
N TYR A 227 -7.55 2.96 -18.47
CA TYR A 227 -6.57 1.92 -18.16
C TYR A 227 -7.09 1.07 -17.01
N ARG A 228 -6.95 -0.26 -17.15
CA ARG A 228 -7.31 -1.20 -16.08
C ARG A 228 -6.67 -0.81 -14.76
N ILE A 229 -7.44 -0.84 -13.69
CA ILE A 229 -6.93 -0.65 -12.34
C ILE A 229 -7.02 -1.95 -11.55
N TYR A 230 -6.08 -2.13 -10.64
CA TYR A 230 -5.99 -3.30 -9.78
C TYR A 230 -5.93 -2.88 -8.33
N SER A 231 -6.66 -3.57 -7.47
CA SER A 231 -6.58 -3.40 -6.02
C SER A 231 -6.58 -4.75 -5.32
N VAL A 232 -6.32 -4.73 -4.01
CA VAL A 232 -6.31 -5.94 -3.20
C VAL A 232 -7.36 -5.82 -2.11
N LEU A 233 -8.12 -6.90 -1.93
CA LEU A 233 -8.99 -7.09 -0.79
C LEU A 233 -8.24 -7.90 0.27
N THR A 234 -8.12 -7.34 1.46
CA THR A 234 -7.77 -8.08 2.67
C THR A 234 -9.03 -8.79 3.14
N THR A 235 -8.99 -10.11 3.30
CA THR A 235 -10.16 -10.93 3.65
C THR A 235 -9.81 -12.00 4.67
N ASN A 236 -10.84 -12.65 5.24
CA ASN A 236 -10.65 -13.86 6.07
C ASN A 236 -10.04 -15.04 5.29
N ARG A 237 -10.06 -15.03 3.95
CA ARG A 237 -9.40 -16.02 3.09
C ARG A 237 -7.93 -15.70 2.79
N GLY A 238 -7.47 -14.49 3.13
CA GLY A 238 -6.17 -13.95 2.75
C GLY A 238 -6.29 -12.75 1.81
N SER A 239 -5.24 -12.46 1.02
CA SER A 239 -5.25 -11.36 0.06
C SER A 239 -5.82 -11.82 -1.27
N LEU A 240 -6.93 -11.20 -1.70
CA LEU A 240 -7.59 -11.44 -2.99
C LEU A 240 -7.38 -10.23 -3.89
N VAL A 241 -7.18 -10.42 -5.18
CA VAL A 241 -6.95 -9.32 -6.12
C VAL A 241 -8.19 -9.10 -6.98
N VAL A 242 -8.59 -7.83 -7.08
CA VAL A 242 -9.68 -7.38 -7.96
C VAL A 242 -9.16 -6.39 -8.99
N TYR A 243 -9.84 -6.33 -10.13
CA TYR A 243 -9.58 -5.35 -11.19
C TYR A 243 -10.86 -4.64 -11.62
N SER A 244 -10.69 -3.48 -12.24
CA SER A 244 -11.77 -2.71 -12.86
C SER A 244 -11.30 -2.14 -14.19
N ASP A 245 -12.17 -2.21 -15.20
CA ASP A 245 -11.97 -1.66 -16.55
C ASP A 245 -12.79 -0.39 -16.80
N ASP A 246 -13.54 0.07 -15.80
CA ASP A 246 -14.42 1.23 -15.84
C ASP A 246 -14.11 2.24 -14.73
N PHE A 247 -12.86 2.24 -14.27
CA PHE A 247 -12.35 3.14 -13.24
C PHE A 247 -13.10 3.02 -11.90
N GLY A 248 -13.40 1.76 -11.50
CA GLY A 248 -13.97 1.43 -10.19
C GLY A 248 -15.49 1.49 -10.12
N GLU A 249 -16.19 1.67 -11.26
CA GLU A 249 -17.66 1.55 -11.29
C GLU A 249 -18.08 0.10 -11.01
N SER A 250 -17.35 -0.85 -11.59
CA SER A 250 -17.49 -2.27 -11.29
C SER A 250 -16.14 -2.91 -11.00
N TRP A 251 -16.15 -3.98 -10.22
CA TRP A 251 -14.97 -4.76 -9.85
C TRP A 251 -15.19 -6.22 -10.17
N LEU A 252 -14.13 -6.90 -10.58
CA LEU A 252 -14.12 -8.33 -10.85
C LEU A 252 -12.89 -9.00 -10.21
N PRO A 253 -12.99 -10.25 -9.74
CA PRO A 253 -11.86 -10.98 -9.18
C PRO A 253 -10.86 -11.39 -10.26
N LEU A 254 -9.59 -11.00 -10.09
CA LEU A 254 -8.52 -11.38 -11.02
C LEU A 254 -8.10 -12.83 -10.79
N GLY A 255 -8.35 -13.66 -11.79
CA GLY A 255 -8.16 -15.12 -11.70
C GLY A 255 -9.40 -15.88 -11.27
N GLY A 256 -10.55 -15.17 -11.14
CA GLY A 256 -11.85 -15.76 -10.77
C GLY A 256 -12.09 -15.77 -9.26
N ALA A 257 -13.33 -16.03 -8.88
CA ALA A 257 -13.80 -15.95 -7.49
C ALA A 257 -13.15 -17.00 -6.56
N GLU A 258 -12.67 -18.11 -7.11
CA GLU A 258 -11.95 -19.14 -6.34
C GLU A 258 -10.48 -18.83 -6.11
N ALA A 259 -9.91 -17.87 -6.85
CA ALA A 259 -8.50 -17.54 -6.74
C ALA A 259 -8.19 -16.90 -5.37
N CYS A 260 -7.17 -17.42 -4.70
CA CYS A 260 -6.63 -16.87 -3.48
C CYS A 260 -5.11 -16.76 -3.61
N PRO A 261 -4.60 -15.70 -4.23
CA PRO A 261 -3.18 -15.57 -4.58
C PRO A 261 -2.23 -15.49 -3.38
N ALA A 262 -2.72 -15.15 -2.18
CA ALA A 262 -1.96 -15.23 -0.94
C ALA A 262 -2.86 -15.69 0.23
N PRO A 263 -3.07 -17.02 0.42
CA PRO A 263 -4.02 -17.57 1.41
C PRO A 263 -3.69 -17.23 2.87
N LYS A 264 -2.43 -16.91 3.17
CA LYS A 264 -1.97 -16.46 4.51
C LYS A 264 -1.58 -14.99 4.51
N GLY A 265 -1.94 -14.28 3.44
CA GLY A 265 -1.68 -12.86 3.29
C GLY A 265 -2.67 -12.01 4.06
N ASP A 266 -2.30 -10.74 4.18
CA ASP A 266 -3.09 -9.69 4.82
C ASP A 266 -3.10 -8.48 3.85
N GLU A 267 -2.96 -7.24 4.34
CA GLU A 267 -2.88 -6.06 3.49
C GLU A 267 -1.80 -6.18 2.40
N ALA A 268 -2.16 -5.89 1.17
CA ALA A 268 -1.28 -6.12 0.05
C ALA A 268 -1.37 -5.02 -1.01
N LYS A 269 -0.40 -5.04 -1.91
CA LYS A 269 -0.35 -4.20 -3.10
C LYS A 269 -0.07 -5.03 -4.32
N VAL A 270 -0.49 -4.50 -5.46
CA VAL A 270 -0.11 -5.04 -6.75
C VAL A 270 0.60 -4.00 -7.59
N GLU A 271 1.46 -4.47 -8.49
CA GLU A 271 2.14 -3.63 -9.47
C GLU A 271 2.25 -4.37 -10.80
N GLU A 272 2.22 -3.63 -11.91
CA GLU A 272 2.40 -4.21 -13.24
C GLU A 272 3.88 -4.44 -13.51
N LEU A 273 4.23 -5.67 -13.87
CA LEU A 273 5.57 -6.04 -14.33
C LEU A 273 5.83 -5.49 -15.74
N PRO A 274 7.10 -5.36 -16.15
CA PRO A 274 7.45 -4.80 -17.47
C PRO A 274 6.83 -5.53 -18.67
N ASP A 275 6.39 -6.75 -18.50
CA ASP A 275 5.72 -7.57 -19.52
C ASP A 275 4.19 -7.62 -19.39
N GLY A 276 3.61 -6.80 -18.52
CA GLY A 276 2.17 -6.67 -18.34
C GLY A 276 1.56 -7.64 -17.32
N ARG A 277 2.31 -8.61 -16.82
CA ARG A 277 1.86 -9.48 -15.73
C ARG A 277 1.69 -8.69 -14.43
N VAL A 278 0.92 -9.21 -13.48
CA VAL A 278 0.63 -8.52 -12.22
C VAL A 278 1.39 -9.18 -11.07
N LEU A 279 2.26 -8.41 -10.41
CA LEU A 279 2.99 -8.80 -9.21
C LEU A 279 2.17 -8.43 -7.98
N LEU A 280 1.87 -9.41 -7.13
CA LEU A 280 1.31 -9.22 -5.78
C LEU A 280 2.43 -9.18 -4.76
N SER A 281 2.37 -8.22 -3.84
CA SER A 281 3.16 -8.19 -2.61
C SER A 281 2.23 -8.07 -1.41
N SER A 282 2.15 -9.13 -0.58
CA SER A 282 1.24 -9.19 0.56
C SER A 282 1.97 -9.17 1.90
N ARG A 283 1.36 -8.51 2.87
CA ARG A 283 1.80 -8.46 4.25
C ARG A 283 1.84 -9.86 4.86
N MET A 284 2.95 -10.16 5.53
CA MET A 284 3.11 -11.31 6.40
C MET A 284 4.01 -10.97 7.59
N LEU A 285 3.95 -11.79 8.63
CA LEU A 285 4.89 -11.66 9.74
C LEU A 285 6.32 -12.00 9.27
N GLY A 286 7.24 -11.10 9.50
CA GLY A 286 8.66 -11.28 9.21
C GLY A 286 9.07 -11.04 7.77
N GLY A 287 8.18 -10.56 6.88
CA GLY A 287 8.53 -10.28 5.49
C GLY A 287 7.35 -10.01 4.57
N ARG A 288 7.43 -10.51 3.33
CA ARG A 288 6.38 -10.38 2.31
C ARG A 288 6.11 -11.69 1.61
N TYR A 289 4.83 -11.95 1.27
CA TYR A 289 4.48 -12.90 0.23
C TYR A 289 4.53 -12.21 -1.13
N PHE A 290 5.08 -12.91 -2.13
CA PHE A 290 5.02 -12.52 -3.52
C PHE A 290 4.29 -13.57 -4.35
N ASN A 291 3.49 -13.13 -5.33
CA ASN A 291 2.87 -13.98 -6.33
C ASN A 291 2.74 -13.22 -7.66
N ILE A 292 2.61 -13.94 -8.78
CA ILE A 292 2.49 -13.34 -10.11
C ILE A 292 1.26 -13.92 -10.81
N PHE A 293 0.43 -13.03 -11.35
CA PHE A 293 -0.64 -13.37 -12.28
C PHE A 293 -0.14 -13.28 -13.71
N SER A 294 -0.33 -14.36 -14.46
CA SER A 294 0.01 -14.44 -15.89
C SER A 294 -1.25 -14.48 -16.73
N TYR A 295 -1.39 -13.53 -17.65
CA TYR A 295 -2.52 -13.46 -18.56
C TYR A 295 -2.42 -14.53 -19.65
N SER A 296 -3.54 -15.20 -19.96
CA SER A 296 -3.81 -15.91 -21.21
C SER A 296 -4.55 -15.01 -22.20
N SER A 297 -5.37 -14.08 -21.70
CA SER A 297 -6.05 -13.02 -22.46
C SER A 297 -6.10 -11.73 -21.63
N THR A 298 -5.46 -10.67 -22.12
CA THR A 298 -5.48 -9.36 -21.45
C THR A 298 -6.82 -8.67 -21.57
N ASP A 299 -7.49 -8.80 -22.70
CA ASP A 299 -8.77 -8.13 -22.99
C ASP A 299 -9.89 -8.66 -22.09
N GLN A 300 -9.87 -9.96 -21.80
CA GLN A 300 -10.87 -10.63 -20.95
C GLN A 300 -10.41 -10.77 -19.49
N ALA A 301 -9.20 -10.32 -19.17
CA ALA A 301 -8.55 -10.51 -17.85
C ALA A 301 -8.44 -11.99 -17.43
N GLU A 302 -8.39 -12.91 -18.40
CA GLU A 302 -8.21 -14.33 -18.15
C GLU A 302 -6.74 -14.65 -17.90
N GLY A 303 -6.50 -15.62 -17.04
CA GLY A 303 -5.17 -16.07 -16.68
C GLY A 303 -5.15 -16.84 -15.37
N SER A 304 -3.97 -16.99 -14.79
CA SER A 304 -3.82 -17.72 -13.53
C SER A 304 -2.72 -17.13 -12.66
N TRP A 305 -2.91 -17.27 -11.36
CA TRP A 305 -1.89 -17.03 -10.35
C TRP A 305 -0.95 -18.22 -10.25
N ALA A 306 0.33 -17.93 -10.01
CA ALA A 306 1.30 -18.94 -9.60
C ALA A 306 1.12 -19.32 -8.11
N GLU A 307 2.02 -20.11 -7.55
CA GLU A 307 2.08 -20.36 -6.12
C GLU A 307 2.79 -19.21 -5.40
N PRO A 308 2.27 -18.73 -4.25
CA PRO A 308 2.91 -17.66 -3.50
C PRO A 308 4.20 -18.12 -2.82
N VAL A 309 5.18 -17.22 -2.76
CA VAL A 309 6.45 -17.44 -2.08
C VAL A 309 6.64 -16.43 -0.94
N ALA A 310 7.34 -16.85 0.12
CA ALA A 310 7.62 -16.02 1.29
C ALA A 310 9.07 -15.53 1.31
N SER A 311 9.28 -14.22 1.19
CA SER A 311 10.58 -13.56 1.28
C SER A 311 10.81 -13.05 2.70
N THR A 312 11.64 -13.74 3.46
CA THR A 312 11.90 -13.47 4.89
C THR A 312 13.39 -13.46 5.26
N SER A 313 14.29 -13.65 4.29
CA SER A 313 15.73 -13.65 4.55
C SER A 313 16.21 -12.27 5.02
N LEU A 314 17.03 -12.26 6.07
CA LEU A 314 17.65 -11.05 6.62
C LEU A 314 18.74 -10.47 5.70
N GLU A 315 19.40 -11.32 4.93
CA GLU A 315 20.54 -10.91 4.09
C GLU A 315 20.10 -10.33 2.76
N GLU A 316 19.21 -11.01 2.05
CA GLU A 316 18.82 -10.62 0.69
C GLU A 316 17.30 -10.67 0.46
N GLY A 317 16.48 -10.91 1.48
CA GLY A 317 15.03 -10.92 1.38
C GLY A 317 14.40 -9.61 1.83
N THR A 318 13.08 -9.58 1.86
CA THR A 318 12.31 -8.45 2.39
C THR A 318 11.96 -8.67 3.86
N ALA A 319 12.97 -8.92 4.68
CA ALA A 319 12.76 -9.23 6.09
C ALA A 319 12.13 -8.06 6.86
N GLY A 320 11.14 -8.38 7.68
CA GLY A 320 10.48 -7.46 8.59
C GLY A 320 10.64 -7.84 10.06
N GLN A 321 11.59 -8.71 10.39
CA GLN A 321 11.79 -9.27 11.72
C GLN A 321 10.47 -9.68 12.41
N ASP A 322 10.20 -9.18 13.61
CA ASP A 322 9.02 -9.53 14.41
C ASP A 322 7.87 -8.53 14.21
N ASN A 323 7.66 -8.08 12.98
CA ASN A 323 6.55 -7.19 12.64
C ASN A 323 5.87 -7.59 11.33
N ALA A 324 4.66 -7.08 11.14
CA ALA A 324 3.90 -7.16 9.91
C ALA A 324 3.16 -5.83 9.69
N THR A 325 3.32 -5.24 8.51
CA THR A 325 2.67 -3.96 8.15
C THR A 325 2.25 -3.94 6.70
N ASN A 326 1.31 -3.07 6.36
CA ASN A 326 1.12 -2.66 4.99
C ASN A 326 2.39 -1.97 4.47
N GLY A 327 2.65 -2.07 3.18
CA GLY A 327 3.76 -1.45 2.48
C GLY A 327 3.44 -1.32 1.00
N GLU A 328 4.31 -0.69 0.23
CA GLU A 328 4.08 -0.45 -1.19
C GLU A 328 5.08 -1.23 -2.04
N ILE A 329 4.63 -1.72 -3.21
CA ILE A 329 5.47 -2.24 -4.29
C ILE A 329 5.39 -1.31 -5.49
N LEU A 330 6.51 -0.99 -6.12
CA LEU A 330 6.57 -0.11 -7.28
C LEU A 330 7.67 -0.60 -8.23
N ILE A 331 7.38 -0.66 -9.53
CA ILE A 331 8.37 -0.95 -10.58
C ILE A 331 8.74 0.35 -11.30
N VAL A 332 10.03 0.67 -11.30
CA VAL A 332 10.55 1.95 -11.82
C VAL A 332 11.49 1.69 -12.98
N PRO A 333 11.27 2.31 -14.17
CA PRO A 333 12.24 2.25 -15.26
C PRO A 333 13.51 3.01 -14.88
N ALA A 334 14.66 2.40 -15.12
CA ALA A 334 15.95 2.90 -14.67
C ALA A 334 17.09 2.63 -15.66
N LYS A 335 18.22 3.30 -15.44
CA LYS A 335 19.50 3.04 -16.11
C LYS A 335 20.61 2.83 -15.10
N GLY A 336 21.43 1.83 -15.34
CA GLY A 336 22.69 1.63 -14.65
C GLY A 336 23.75 2.70 -14.97
N ARG A 337 24.86 2.68 -14.25
CA ARG A 337 26.03 3.57 -14.53
C ARG A 337 26.62 3.31 -15.91
N ASP A 338 26.52 2.11 -16.43
CA ASP A 338 26.94 1.70 -17.78
C ASP A 338 25.95 2.17 -18.89
N GLY A 339 24.86 2.84 -18.50
CA GLY A 339 23.83 3.33 -19.41
C GLY A 339 22.81 2.26 -19.82
N LYS A 340 22.97 1.00 -19.40
CA LYS A 340 22.01 -0.06 -19.74
C LYS A 340 20.68 0.18 -19.07
N PRO A 341 19.58 0.01 -19.81
CA PRO A 341 18.25 0.13 -19.27
C PRO A 341 17.87 -1.13 -18.45
N VAL A 342 17.25 -0.90 -17.30
CA VAL A 342 16.73 -1.91 -16.40
C VAL A 342 15.40 -1.44 -15.81
N HIS A 343 14.72 -2.28 -15.04
CA HIS A 343 13.71 -1.83 -14.09
C HIS A 343 14.20 -2.09 -12.66
N ILE A 344 13.73 -1.28 -11.73
CA ILE A 344 14.01 -1.47 -10.30
C ILE A 344 12.67 -1.72 -9.59
N ALA A 345 12.56 -2.87 -8.97
CA ALA A 345 11.47 -3.14 -8.03
C ALA A 345 11.81 -2.49 -6.68
N LEU A 346 10.87 -1.73 -6.13
CA LEU A 346 10.96 -1.09 -4.82
C LEU A 346 9.86 -1.64 -3.92
N GLN A 347 10.22 -2.15 -2.72
CA GLN A 347 9.29 -2.62 -1.72
C GLN A 347 9.52 -1.87 -0.41
N SER A 348 8.50 -1.16 0.10
CA SER A 348 8.61 -0.48 1.39
C SER A 348 7.98 -1.27 2.52
N ILE A 349 8.71 -1.46 3.62
CA ILE A 349 8.24 -2.00 4.89
C ILE A 349 9.16 -1.56 6.03
N PRO A 350 8.72 -1.57 7.30
CA PRO A 350 9.62 -1.50 8.44
C PRO A 350 10.49 -2.75 8.50
N PHE A 351 11.78 -2.56 8.73
CA PHE A 351 12.67 -3.68 9.03
C PHE A 351 12.40 -4.24 10.44
N GLY A 352 11.99 -3.36 11.38
CA GLY A 352 11.81 -3.70 12.79
C GLY A 352 13.11 -3.58 13.59
N ASN A 353 13.01 -3.63 14.90
CA ASN A 353 14.20 -3.50 15.74
C ASN A 353 14.61 -4.81 16.40
N THR A 354 13.81 -5.42 17.23
CA THR A 354 14.20 -6.62 18.00
C THR A 354 13.05 -7.58 18.23
N LYS A 355 13.37 -8.87 18.24
CA LYS A 355 12.46 -9.90 18.71
C LYS A 355 12.16 -9.69 20.20
N GLY A 356 10.90 -9.86 20.56
CA GLY A 356 10.50 -9.86 21.95
C GLY A 356 10.22 -8.47 22.56
N SER A 357 10.20 -7.39 21.77
CA SER A 357 9.68 -6.12 22.27
C SER A 357 8.19 -6.28 22.64
N PRO A 358 7.77 -5.94 23.87
CA PRO A 358 6.38 -6.07 24.28
C PRO A 358 5.45 -5.07 23.61
N ARG A 359 6.01 -3.99 23.04
CA ARG A 359 5.24 -2.92 22.40
C ARG A 359 5.26 -3.07 20.89
N ASN A 360 4.07 -3.13 20.29
CA ASN A 360 3.95 -3.24 18.84
C ASN A 360 4.58 -2.05 18.12
N VAL A 361 4.44 -0.83 18.64
CA VAL A 361 5.06 0.38 18.11
C VAL A 361 6.59 0.32 18.05
N GLU A 362 7.24 -0.39 18.98
CA GLU A 362 8.70 -0.57 18.99
C GLU A 362 9.14 -1.65 18.01
N ARG A 363 8.32 -2.68 17.79
CA ARG A 363 8.56 -3.68 16.75
C ARG A 363 8.43 -3.09 15.35
N ARG A 364 7.55 -2.09 15.19
CA ARG A 364 7.34 -1.31 13.97
C ARG A 364 8.28 -0.11 13.94
N SER A 365 9.51 -0.33 13.43
CA SER A 365 10.57 0.68 13.35
C SER A 365 11.45 0.44 12.14
N HIS A 366 12.36 1.34 11.84
CA HIS A 366 13.31 1.23 10.73
C HIS A 366 12.62 1.10 9.37
N VAL A 367 11.62 1.97 9.07
CA VAL A 367 11.00 1.92 7.75
C VAL A 367 12.07 2.03 6.67
N SER A 368 12.01 1.10 5.73
CA SER A 368 13.03 0.89 4.72
C SER A 368 12.38 0.72 3.35
N ILE A 369 13.14 1.03 2.30
CA ILE A 369 12.81 0.69 0.93
C ILE A 369 13.81 -0.38 0.48
N TYR A 370 13.32 -1.57 0.21
CA TYR A 370 14.09 -2.64 -0.41
C TYR A 370 14.03 -2.46 -1.92
N TRP A 371 15.15 -2.61 -2.60
CA TRP A 371 15.23 -2.51 -4.05
C TRP A 371 15.90 -3.72 -4.68
N LYS A 372 15.42 -4.11 -5.86
CA LYS A 372 15.89 -5.24 -6.64
C LYS A 372 15.97 -4.88 -8.11
N VAL A 373 17.04 -5.30 -8.78
CA VAL A 373 17.22 -5.07 -10.23
C VAL A 373 16.47 -6.13 -11.02
N LEU A 374 15.75 -5.65 -12.04
CA LEU A 374 15.08 -6.48 -13.04
C LEU A 374 15.69 -6.12 -14.41
N SER A 375 16.75 -6.82 -14.78
CA SER A 375 17.55 -6.57 -16.00
C SER A 375 16.93 -7.23 -17.24
N SER A 376 16.22 -8.33 -17.03
CA SER A 376 15.62 -9.14 -18.08
C SER A 376 14.33 -9.81 -17.59
N ALA A 377 13.57 -10.41 -18.47
CA ALA A 377 12.37 -11.18 -18.13
C ALA A 377 12.67 -12.39 -17.21
N ALA A 378 13.90 -12.90 -17.19
CA ALA A 378 14.30 -13.96 -16.28
C ALA A 378 14.27 -13.54 -14.81
N ASP A 379 14.49 -12.23 -14.52
CA ASP A 379 14.54 -11.71 -13.15
C ASP A 379 13.15 -11.57 -12.48
N TYR A 380 12.09 -11.80 -13.26
CA TYR A 380 10.69 -11.83 -12.79
C TYR A 380 9.86 -12.93 -13.46
N ALA A 381 10.52 -14.02 -13.89
CA ALA A 381 9.87 -15.13 -14.60
C ALA A 381 8.83 -15.86 -13.72
N SER A 382 9.08 -15.97 -12.43
CA SER A 382 8.21 -16.59 -11.43
C SER A 382 8.27 -15.84 -10.11
N PRO A 383 7.35 -16.12 -9.15
CA PRO A 383 7.41 -15.56 -7.80
C PRO A 383 8.76 -15.84 -7.08
N ASP A 384 9.41 -16.97 -7.33
CA ASP A 384 10.70 -17.34 -6.74
C ASP A 384 11.78 -16.30 -6.99
N CYS A 385 11.69 -15.56 -8.11
CA CYS A 385 12.61 -14.48 -8.41
C CYS A 385 12.58 -13.36 -7.35
N PHE A 386 11.52 -13.25 -6.55
CA PHE A 386 11.36 -12.24 -5.52
C PHE A 386 11.71 -12.72 -4.11
N LEU A 387 12.13 -13.97 -3.94
CA LEU A 387 12.58 -14.51 -2.64
C LEU A 387 13.81 -13.77 -2.10
N THR A 388 14.79 -13.48 -2.97
CA THR A 388 16.09 -12.92 -2.62
C THR A 388 16.55 -11.86 -3.64
N GLY A 389 17.74 -11.31 -3.45
CA GLY A 389 18.34 -10.31 -4.32
C GLY A 389 17.86 -8.89 -4.02
N TRP A 390 17.28 -8.67 -2.83
CA TRP A 390 16.88 -7.35 -2.34
C TRP A 390 18.00 -6.67 -1.57
N THR A 391 18.18 -5.39 -1.80
CA THR A 391 19.10 -4.52 -1.04
C THR A 391 18.28 -3.51 -0.27
N ARG A 392 18.58 -3.31 1.02
CA ARG A 392 17.84 -2.42 1.91
C ARG A 392 18.42 -1.01 1.92
N TYR A 393 17.56 -0.02 1.75
CA TYR A 393 17.81 1.39 2.03
C TYR A 393 16.95 1.81 3.23
N GLU A 394 17.57 2.16 4.35
CA GLU A 394 16.88 2.63 5.54
C GLU A 394 16.49 4.10 5.38
N VAL A 395 15.20 4.40 5.52
CA VAL A 395 14.65 5.75 5.43
C VAL A 395 14.75 6.47 6.77
N THR A 396 14.46 5.76 7.87
CA THR A 396 14.54 6.25 9.25
C THR A 396 14.71 5.09 10.22
N ALA A 397 15.41 5.33 11.32
CA ALA A 397 15.54 4.39 12.44
C ALA A 397 14.41 4.57 13.49
N ALA A 398 13.56 5.58 13.35
CA ALA A 398 12.48 5.86 14.30
C ALA A 398 11.42 4.73 14.30
N ASN A 399 10.57 4.72 15.32
CA ASN A 399 9.34 3.92 15.32
C ASN A 399 8.47 4.37 14.12
N SER A 400 8.23 3.44 13.21
CA SER A 400 7.63 3.74 11.90
C SER A 400 6.90 2.51 11.38
N ALA A 401 5.76 2.71 10.71
CA ALA A 401 4.89 1.60 10.36
C ALA A 401 4.48 1.62 8.87
N TYR A 402 3.23 1.89 8.58
CA TYR A 402 2.69 1.85 7.23
C TYR A 402 3.36 2.85 6.30
N SER A 403 3.49 2.47 5.04
CA SER A 403 4.12 3.32 4.04
C SER A 403 3.53 3.10 2.65
N THR A 404 3.59 4.13 1.84
CA THR A 404 3.12 4.14 0.46
C THR A 404 4.05 4.99 -0.40
N MET A 405 4.13 4.71 -1.70
CA MET A 405 4.97 5.45 -2.62
C MET A 405 4.41 5.49 -4.04
N VAL A 406 4.77 6.54 -4.75
CA VAL A 406 4.44 6.72 -6.16
C VAL A 406 5.57 7.44 -6.88
N LEU A 407 5.71 7.24 -8.18
CA LEU A 407 6.63 7.98 -9.01
C LEU A 407 6.04 9.36 -9.35
N ASP A 408 6.74 10.44 -9.05
CA ASP A 408 6.33 11.79 -9.43
C ASP A 408 6.64 12.09 -10.92
N GLY A 409 6.20 13.26 -11.41
CA GLY A 409 6.42 13.69 -12.80
C GLY A 409 7.89 13.88 -13.19
N LYS A 410 8.79 13.93 -12.22
CA LYS A 410 10.25 14.09 -12.41
C LYS A 410 11.03 12.80 -12.19
N GLY A 411 10.34 11.68 -11.95
CA GLY A 411 10.96 10.39 -11.71
C GLY A 411 11.55 10.22 -10.32
N LYS A 412 11.11 11.02 -9.35
CA LYS A 412 11.44 10.80 -7.94
C LYS A 412 10.36 9.97 -7.26
N ILE A 413 10.77 9.24 -6.26
CA ILE A 413 9.86 8.47 -5.41
C ILE A 413 9.26 9.43 -4.38
N ALA A 414 7.99 9.74 -4.55
CA ALA A 414 7.16 10.43 -3.55
C ALA A 414 6.75 9.39 -2.52
N PHE A 415 7.36 9.43 -1.35
CA PHE A 415 7.24 8.44 -0.28
C PHE A 415 6.58 9.06 0.94
N VAL A 416 5.52 8.42 1.43
CA VAL A 416 4.85 8.80 2.69
C VAL A 416 4.85 7.61 3.63
N TYR A 417 5.12 7.86 4.90
CA TYR A 417 5.17 6.81 5.90
C TYR A 417 4.76 7.31 7.29
N GLU A 418 4.27 6.41 8.09
CA GLU A 418 4.03 6.61 9.51
C GLU A 418 5.37 6.69 10.24
N ASN A 419 5.59 7.77 10.97
CA ASN A 419 6.86 8.11 11.63
C ASN A 419 6.63 8.56 13.07
N ASN A 420 7.68 8.55 13.90
CA ASN A 420 7.64 8.98 15.30
C ASN A 420 6.54 8.27 16.11
N GLY A 421 6.39 6.97 15.90
CA GLY A 421 5.35 6.18 16.55
C GLY A 421 5.42 6.24 18.08
N VAL A 422 4.28 6.53 18.71
CA VAL A 422 4.10 6.54 20.16
C VAL A 422 2.93 5.66 20.52
N GLN A 423 3.09 4.86 21.58
CA GLN A 423 2.02 4.08 22.16
C GLN A 423 1.37 4.84 23.30
N LEU A 424 0.10 5.13 23.15
CA LEU A 424 -0.74 5.75 24.18
C LEU A 424 -1.58 4.69 24.87
N ARG A 425 -1.78 4.85 26.17
CA ARG A 425 -2.73 4.06 26.93
C ARG A 425 -4.09 4.77 26.94
N CYS A 426 -5.10 4.11 26.42
CA CYS A 426 -6.48 4.59 26.41
C CYS A 426 -7.36 3.55 27.10
N GLY A 427 -7.73 3.80 28.37
CA GLY A 427 -8.39 2.81 29.20
C GLY A 427 -7.54 1.55 29.42
N SER A 428 -8.09 0.39 29.06
CA SER A 428 -7.40 -0.91 29.13
C SER A 428 -6.61 -1.26 27.86
N GLN A 429 -6.72 -0.46 26.81
CA GLN A 429 -6.14 -0.70 25.48
C GLN A 429 -4.93 0.21 25.21
N ASN A 430 -4.11 -0.18 24.27
CA ASN A 430 -3.03 0.64 23.74
C ASN A 430 -3.38 1.11 22.34
N MET A 431 -3.26 2.40 22.07
CA MET A 431 -3.41 3.00 20.76
C MET A 431 -2.05 3.44 20.24
N GLU A 432 -1.77 3.17 18.98
CA GLU A 432 -0.58 3.64 18.29
C GLU A 432 -0.90 4.88 17.47
N ILE A 433 -0.12 5.93 17.66
CA ILE A 433 -0.22 7.18 16.90
C ILE A 433 1.09 7.45 16.17
N TYR A 434 1.00 8.07 15.02
CA TYR A 434 2.14 8.39 14.16
C TYR A 434 1.96 9.76 13.52
N ASP A 435 3.07 10.40 13.17
CA ASP A 435 3.08 11.47 12.17
C ASP A 435 3.06 10.86 10.77
N LEU A 436 2.34 11.44 9.81
CA LEU A 436 2.51 11.09 8.41
C LEU A 436 3.57 12.00 7.78
N THR A 437 4.69 11.41 7.41
CA THR A 437 5.89 12.13 6.96
C THR A 437 6.16 11.85 5.48
N PHE A 438 6.38 12.92 4.70
CA PHE A 438 6.70 12.86 3.28
C PHE A 438 8.20 12.99 3.02
N ARG A 439 8.70 12.20 2.07
CA ARG A 439 10.03 12.36 1.45
C ARG A 439 9.95 12.27 -0.07
N SER A 440 10.73 13.09 -0.75
CA SER A 440 10.97 13.02 -2.20
C SER A 440 12.36 12.45 -2.43
N LEU A 441 12.44 11.18 -2.84
CA LEU A 441 13.68 10.41 -2.92
C LEU A 441 14.06 10.16 -4.38
N PRO A 442 15.19 10.70 -4.88
CA PRO A 442 15.76 10.26 -6.15
C PRO A 442 16.12 8.76 -6.08
N LEU A 443 15.96 8.05 -7.19
CA LEU A 443 16.33 6.63 -7.27
C LEU A 443 17.82 6.41 -6.94
N GLU A 444 18.67 7.36 -7.31
CA GLU A 444 20.10 7.36 -6.99
C GLU A 444 20.37 7.35 -5.48
N THR A 445 19.52 8.01 -4.69
CA THR A 445 19.64 7.99 -3.23
C THR A 445 19.33 6.61 -2.67
N ILE A 446 18.26 5.99 -3.14
CA ILE A 446 17.84 4.65 -2.70
C ILE A 446 18.86 3.58 -3.08
N THR A 447 19.48 3.72 -4.26
CA THR A 447 20.39 2.72 -4.83
C THR A 447 21.88 3.06 -4.64
N ALA A 448 22.22 3.97 -3.73
CA ALA A 448 23.59 4.44 -3.48
C ALA A 448 24.33 4.86 -4.78
N GLY A 449 23.64 5.50 -5.70
CA GLY A 449 24.16 5.98 -6.97
C GLY A 449 24.35 4.91 -8.05
N ALA A 450 23.86 3.69 -7.84
CA ALA A 450 24.00 2.62 -8.83
C ALA A 450 23.05 2.79 -10.02
N TYR A 451 21.85 3.31 -9.79
CA TYR A 451 20.80 3.46 -10.80
C TYR A 451 20.16 4.84 -10.74
N ARG A 452 19.72 5.33 -11.90
CA ARG A 452 18.95 6.56 -12.04
C ARG A 452 17.67 6.31 -12.84
N PHE A 453 16.64 7.14 -12.63
CA PHE A 453 15.39 7.06 -13.38
C PHE A 453 15.61 7.22 -14.89
N ASP A 454 14.92 6.40 -15.71
CA ASP A 454 14.93 6.50 -17.17
C ASP A 454 13.60 7.03 -17.73
N PRO A 455 13.47 8.33 -18.05
CA PRO A 455 12.23 8.90 -18.56
C PRO A 455 11.82 8.41 -19.95
N LYS A 456 12.73 7.76 -20.70
CA LYS A 456 12.44 7.26 -22.05
C LYS A 456 11.61 5.95 -22.05
N ARG A 457 11.42 5.34 -20.90
CA ARG A 457 10.71 4.06 -20.73
C ARG A 457 9.49 4.15 -19.80
N ARG A 458 9.04 5.38 -19.53
CA ARG A 458 7.85 5.63 -18.70
C ARG A 458 6.57 5.34 -19.48
#